data_6d51258f13572900ad314f59017c70cb
#
_entry.id   6d51258f13572900ad314f59017c70cb
#
_cell.length_a   1.000
_cell.length_b   1.000
_cell.length_c   1.000
_cell.angle_alpha   90.00
_cell.angle_beta   90.00
_cell.angle_gamma   90.00
#
_symmetry.space_group_name_H-M   'P 1'
#
loop_
_entity.id
_entity.type
_entity.pdbx_description
1 polymer ?
#
loop_
_entity_poly.entity_id
_entity_poly.type
_entity_poly.pdbx_seq_one_letter_code
_entity_poly.pdbx_strand_id
1 'polypeptide(L)'
;MAGGKRKIKYFLKNIFFSRNLTCSACGRESFTGGILCEKCLSDREENNEYICEHCGVKTPVPVAYCDRCRNRLTSFDTARSAFVYDGVVALLLQKLKYGGEKYLAEEFAKDLYKLFATSVTHADGIVCVPMSRKRERERGYNQSELLARNLSALSGVPFLDVTVKRKETESQVGKDYKERRKNLDGSFGISDKKAVRDKRIVIADDVSTTGTTSDILAAALKAAGAAEVFVLTVASVVKRKPGFANEGENETPDSADVEPENSEMVG
;
A
#
# COMPACT_ATOMS: atom_id res chain seq x y z
N MET A 1 -36.66 -11.83 -21.19
CA MET A 1 -35.91 -10.85 -22.05
C MET A 1 -35.41 -9.63 -21.24
N ALA A 2 -34.61 -9.81 -20.19
CA ALA A 2 -34.14 -8.72 -19.32
C ALA A 2 -32.60 -8.51 -19.32
N GLY A 3 -31.84 -9.27 -20.14
CA GLY A 3 -30.36 -9.23 -20.14
C GLY A 3 -29.71 -8.19 -21.07
N GLY A 4 -30.45 -7.66 -22.05
CA GLY A 4 -29.87 -6.76 -23.07
C GLY A 4 -29.65 -5.32 -22.61
N LYS A 5 -30.52 -4.80 -21.75
CA LYS A 5 -30.47 -3.38 -21.33
C LYS A 5 -29.31 -3.05 -20.36
N ARG A 6 -28.82 -4.02 -19.59
CA ARG A 6 -27.65 -3.81 -18.69
C ARG A 6 -26.32 -3.72 -19.46
N LYS A 7 -26.11 -4.54 -20.50
CA LYS A 7 -24.89 -4.52 -21.33
C LYS A 7 -24.78 -3.24 -22.16
N ILE A 8 -25.90 -2.74 -22.70
CA ILE A 8 -25.92 -1.50 -23.48
C ILE A 8 -25.62 -0.28 -22.59
N LYS A 9 -26.13 -0.24 -21.36
CA LYS A 9 -25.87 0.85 -20.40
C LYS A 9 -24.40 0.90 -19.94
N TYR A 10 -23.74 -0.25 -19.82
CA TYR A 10 -22.30 -0.35 -19.54
C TYR A 10 -21.46 0.06 -20.75
N PHE A 11 -21.86 -0.33 -21.95
CA PHE A 11 -21.18 0.00 -23.20
C PHE A 11 -21.28 1.49 -23.51
N LEU A 12 -22.45 2.10 -23.37
CA LEU A 12 -22.65 3.54 -23.57
C LEU A 12 -21.96 4.39 -22.50
N LYS A 13 -21.88 3.91 -21.23
CA LYS A 13 -21.13 4.59 -20.16
C LYS A 13 -19.63 4.64 -20.43
N ASN A 14 -19.08 3.64 -21.13
CA ASN A 14 -17.66 3.61 -21.51
C ASN A 14 -17.36 4.40 -22.79
N ILE A 15 -18.35 4.67 -23.66
CA ILE A 15 -18.17 5.46 -24.89
C ILE A 15 -18.31 6.96 -24.62
N PHE A 16 -19.22 7.38 -23.72
CA PHE A 16 -19.51 8.80 -23.46
C PHE A 16 -18.74 9.40 -22.28
N PHE A 17 -18.12 8.57 -21.44
CA PHE A 17 -17.20 9.01 -20.41
C PHE A 17 -15.89 8.23 -20.55
N SER A 18 -15.04 8.61 -21.51
CA SER A 18 -13.63 8.26 -21.44
C SER A 18 -13.07 8.93 -20.19
N ARG A 19 -13.22 8.23 -19.05
CA ARG A 19 -12.53 8.55 -17.81
C ARG A 19 -11.05 8.48 -18.17
N ASN A 20 -10.36 9.60 -18.06
CA ASN A 20 -8.92 9.73 -18.22
C ASN A 20 -8.46 10.19 -19.62
N LEU A 21 -8.88 11.38 -20.01
CA LEU A 21 -8.18 12.13 -21.05
C LEU A 21 -6.87 12.74 -20.52
N THR A 22 -6.63 12.66 -19.22
CA THR A 22 -5.43 13.20 -18.57
C THR A 22 -4.76 12.16 -17.69
N CYS A 23 -3.45 12.12 -17.72
CA CYS A 23 -2.63 11.26 -16.88
C CYS A 23 -2.77 11.65 -15.39
N SER A 24 -3.15 10.72 -14.52
CA SER A 24 -3.30 10.94 -13.08
C SER A 24 -2.00 11.33 -12.38
N ALA A 25 -0.84 11.02 -12.96
CA ALA A 25 0.45 11.43 -12.41
C ALA A 25 0.87 12.83 -12.89
N CYS A 26 1.06 13.03 -14.19
CA CYS A 26 1.66 14.26 -14.74
C CYS A 26 0.65 15.27 -15.27
N GLY A 27 -0.65 14.96 -15.30
CA GLY A 27 -1.71 15.86 -15.80
C GLY A 27 -1.74 16.04 -17.31
N ARG A 28 -0.79 15.48 -18.09
CA ARG A 28 -0.80 15.57 -19.55
C ARG A 28 -1.94 14.75 -20.15
N GLU A 29 -2.43 15.17 -21.32
CA GLU A 29 -3.38 14.39 -22.07
C GLU A 29 -2.85 12.97 -22.34
N SER A 30 -3.72 11.98 -22.22
CA SER A 30 -3.39 10.57 -22.39
C SER A 30 -4.55 9.85 -23.05
N PHE A 31 -4.26 9.12 -24.11
CA PHE A 31 -5.23 8.34 -24.88
C PHE A 31 -4.97 6.83 -24.75
N THR A 32 -4.23 6.41 -23.74
CA THR A 32 -3.90 4.99 -23.48
C THR A 32 -5.09 4.14 -23.03
N GLY A 33 -6.22 4.78 -22.71
CA GLY A 33 -7.37 4.12 -22.07
C GLY A 33 -7.16 3.80 -20.59
N GLY A 34 -5.94 3.98 -20.05
CA GLY A 34 -5.57 3.82 -18.66
C GLY A 34 -5.51 5.14 -17.91
N ILE A 35 -5.22 5.08 -16.59
CA ILE A 35 -5.08 6.28 -15.75
C ILE A 35 -3.72 6.98 -15.92
N LEU A 36 -2.76 6.34 -16.56
CA LEU A 36 -1.39 6.86 -16.77
C LEU A 36 -1.07 6.92 -18.26
N CYS A 37 -0.33 7.94 -18.67
CA CYS A 37 0.30 7.96 -20.00
C CYS A 37 1.45 6.93 -20.04
N GLU A 38 1.87 6.56 -21.26
CA GLU A 38 2.92 5.54 -21.48
C GLU A 38 4.19 5.85 -20.69
N LYS A 39 4.63 7.13 -20.70
CA LYS A 39 5.81 7.56 -19.96
C LYS A 39 5.65 7.32 -18.45
N CYS A 40 4.55 7.80 -17.84
CA CYS A 40 4.35 7.59 -16.40
C CYS A 40 4.12 6.12 -16.05
N LEU A 41 3.63 5.32 -16.97
CA LEU A 41 3.51 3.88 -16.79
C LEU A 41 4.89 3.21 -16.76
N SER A 42 5.78 3.58 -17.70
CA SER A 42 7.15 3.04 -17.76
C SER A 42 8.08 3.59 -16.67
N ASP A 43 7.78 4.78 -16.13
CA ASP A 43 8.57 5.40 -15.06
C ASP A 43 8.29 4.77 -13.67
N ARG A 44 7.38 3.78 -13.57
CA ARG A 44 7.14 3.05 -12.31
C ARG A 44 8.23 1.98 -12.13
N GLU A 45 9.09 2.17 -11.16
CA GLU A 45 10.15 1.20 -10.86
C GLU A 45 9.57 -0.05 -10.20
N GLU A 46 9.54 -1.17 -10.94
CA GLU A 46 9.09 -2.47 -10.41
C GLU A 46 10.11 -3.01 -9.41
N ASN A 47 9.60 -3.71 -8.39
CA ASN A 47 10.41 -4.30 -7.33
C ASN A 47 10.54 -5.83 -7.55
N ASN A 48 11.13 -6.23 -8.67
CA ASN A 48 11.10 -7.61 -9.17
C ASN A 48 12.47 -8.23 -9.49
N GLU A 49 13.55 -7.46 -9.58
CA GLU A 49 14.85 -7.97 -10.06
C GLU A 49 15.63 -8.68 -8.96
N TYR A 50 16.20 -7.92 -8.02
CA TYR A 50 16.91 -8.47 -6.87
C TYR A 50 16.21 -8.02 -5.59
N ILE A 51 15.61 -8.96 -4.89
CA ILE A 51 14.86 -8.69 -3.65
C ILE A 51 15.33 -9.61 -2.53
N CYS A 52 15.14 -9.17 -1.31
CA CYS A 52 15.23 -10.04 -0.14
C CYS A 52 14.10 -11.08 -0.22
N GLU A 53 14.44 -12.38 -0.23
CA GLU A 53 13.44 -13.46 -0.34
C GLU A 53 12.42 -13.43 0.80
N HIS A 54 12.82 -12.95 1.98
CA HIS A 54 11.94 -12.87 3.13
C HIS A 54 11.02 -11.62 3.11
N CYS A 55 11.57 -10.41 3.03
CA CYS A 55 10.77 -9.18 3.18
C CYS A 55 10.49 -8.42 1.89
N GLY A 56 10.95 -8.91 0.73
CA GLY A 56 10.66 -8.34 -0.58
C GLY A 56 11.27 -6.96 -0.84
N VAL A 57 12.14 -6.42 0.02
CA VAL A 57 12.80 -5.14 -0.26
C VAL A 57 13.84 -5.32 -1.35
N LYS A 58 13.95 -4.36 -2.28
CA LYS A 58 14.96 -4.36 -3.33
C LYS A 58 16.38 -4.37 -2.74
N THR A 59 17.25 -5.18 -3.31
CA THR A 59 18.64 -5.39 -2.90
C THR A 59 19.55 -5.32 -4.12
N PRO A 60 20.84 -5.00 -3.95
CA PRO A 60 21.77 -4.92 -5.10
C PRO A 60 22.11 -6.30 -5.70
N VAL A 61 21.91 -7.36 -4.96
CA VAL A 61 22.15 -8.77 -5.36
C VAL A 61 21.08 -9.68 -4.75
N PRO A 62 20.84 -10.89 -5.29
CA PRO A 62 19.92 -11.86 -4.68
C PRO A 62 20.37 -12.23 -3.27
N VAL A 63 19.47 -12.16 -2.29
CA VAL A 63 19.75 -12.52 -0.90
C VAL A 63 18.53 -13.17 -0.25
N ALA A 64 18.75 -14.27 0.49
CA ALA A 64 17.68 -14.87 1.29
C ALA A 64 17.20 -13.89 2.38
N TYR A 65 18.12 -13.20 3.03
CA TYR A 65 17.83 -12.22 4.07
C TYR A 65 18.68 -10.96 3.90
N CYS A 66 18.04 -9.80 3.77
CA CYS A 66 18.75 -8.52 3.80
C CYS A 66 19.23 -8.20 5.24
N ASP A 67 20.09 -7.17 5.41
CA ASP A 67 20.63 -6.78 6.72
C ASP A 67 19.54 -6.52 7.77
N ARG A 68 18.38 -6.00 7.34
CA ARG A 68 17.23 -5.82 8.25
C ARG A 68 16.69 -7.15 8.75
N CYS A 69 16.52 -8.14 7.87
CA CYS A 69 15.94 -9.43 8.20
C CYS A 69 16.91 -10.32 8.98
N ARG A 70 18.21 -10.22 8.75
CA ARG A 70 19.24 -10.94 9.53
C ARG A 70 19.23 -10.57 11.00
N ASN A 71 18.91 -9.30 11.30
CA ASN A 71 18.94 -8.74 12.65
C ASN A 71 17.55 -8.66 13.30
N ARG A 72 16.52 -9.28 12.70
CA ARG A 72 15.13 -9.20 13.18
C ARG A 72 14.40 -10.52 13.00
N LEU A 73 13.74 -10.95 14.06
CA LEU A 73 12.68 -11.94 13.96
C LEU A 73 11.39 -11.21 13.58
N THR A 74 10.86 -11.49 12.40
CA THR A 74 9.56 -10.98 11.95
C THR A 74 8.48 -12.01 12.19
N SER A 75 7.26 -11.55 12.36
CA SER A 75 6.09 -12.41 12.61
C SER A 75 5.37 -12.80 11.32
N PHE A 76 5.62 -12.09 10.22
CA PHE A 76 5.15 -12.52 8.90
C PHE A 76 6.11 -13.56 8.30
N ASP A 77 5.57 -14.47 7.50
CA ASP A 77 6.35 -15.52 6.83
C ASP A 77 7.05 -14.96 5.59
N THR A 78 6.36 -14.14 4.81
CA THR A 78 6.91 -13.53 3.59
C THR A 78 6.26 -12.18 3.32
N ALA A 79 7.02 -11.24 2.76
CA ALA A 79 6.48 -9.97 2.28
C ALA A 79 6.95 -9.66 0.85
N ARG A 80 6.08 -9.03 0.05
CA ARG A 80 6.36 -8.58 -1.32
C ARG A 80 5.78 -7.19 -1.54
N SER A 81 6.44 -6.42 -2.40
CA SER A 81 5.99 -5.10 -2.83
C SER A 81 6.04 -5.03 -4.35
N ALA A 82 5.03 -4.45 -4.98
CA ALA A 82 4.98 -4.37 -6.44
C ALA A 82 6.03 -3.39 -6.99
N PHE A 83 6.24 -2.26 -6.31
CA PHE A 83 7.10 -1.17 -6.78
C PHE A 83 8.09 -0.72 -5.71
N VAL A 84 9.11 0.03 -6.16
CA VAL A 84 9.90 0.91 -5.31
C VAL A 84 9.09 2.18 -5.02
N TYR A 85 9.12 2.65 -3.77
CA TYR A 85 8.46 3.91 -3.37
C TYR A 85 9.29 5.10 -3.84
N ASP A 86 9.12 5.49 -5.08
CA ASP A 86 9.81 6.62 -5.72
C ASP A 86 8.97 7.21 -6.85
N GLY A 87 9.32 8.40 -7.33
CA GLY A 87 8.79 9.04 -8.53
C GLY A 87 7.27 9.00 -8.66
N VAL A 88 6.80 8.45 -9.77
CA VAL A 88 5.37 8.34 -10.11
C VAL A 88 4.59 7.54 -9.07
N VAL A 89 5.16 6.45 -8.55
CA VAL A 89 4.48 5.60 -7.56
C VAL A 89 4.26 6.34 -6.24
N ALA A 90 5.27 7.07 -5.76
CA ALA A 90 5.16 7.87 -4.55
C ALA A 90 4.09 8.96 -4.70
N LEU A 91 4.09 9.68 -5.84
CA LEU A 91 3.10 10.70 -6.15
C LEU A 91 1.66 10.14 -6.15
N LEU A 92 1.42 9.02 -6.82
CA LEU A 92 0.09 8.41 -6.88
C LEU A 92 -0.38 7.90 -5.50
N LEU A 93 0.53 7.35 -4.69
CA LEU A 93 0.22 6.92 -3.33
C LEU A 93 -0.07 8.12 -2.40
N GLN A 94 0.59 9.26 -2.59
CA GLN A 94 0.24 10.51 -1.88
C GLN A 94 -1.16 11.01 -2.28
N LYS A 95 -1.50 10.98 -3.57
CA LYS A 95 -2.83 11.31 -4.07
C LYS A 95 -3.90 10.36 -3.50
N LEU A 96 -3.63 9.06 -3.44
CA LEU A 96 -4.49 8.08 -2.77
C LEU A 96 -4.62 8.38 -1.27
N LYS A 97 -3.57 8.84 -0.59
CA LYS A 97 -3.61 9.12 0.86
C LYS A 97 -4.26 10.44 1.23
N TYR A 98 -4.02 11.48 0.43
CA TYR A 98 -4.33 12.87 0.80
C TYR A 98 -5.14 13.62 -0.26
N GLY A 99 -5.13 13.17 -1.51
CA GLY A 99 -5.83 13.80 -2.63
C GLY A 99 -7.28 13.36 -2.82
N GLY A 100 -7.79 12.41 -2.02
CA GLY A 100 -9.15 11.89 -2.17
C GLY A 100 -9.36 10.99 -3.40
N GLU A 101 -8.31 10.69 -4.15
CA GLU A 101 -8.37 9.94 -5.42
C GLU A 101 -8.50 8.43 -5.18
N LYS A 102 -9.64 8.00 -4.62
CA LYS A 102 -9.92 6.61 -4.22
C LYS A 102 -9.83 5.59 -5.37
N TYR A 103 -10.09 6.01 -6.60
CA TYR A 103 -10.01 5.15 -7.78
C TYR A 103 -8.59 4.58 -8.01
N LEU A 104 -7.55 5.26 -7.51
CA LEU A 104 -6.19 4.75 -7.57
C LEU A 104 -6.01 3.42 -6.82
N ALA A 105 -6.87 3.14 -5.83
CA ALA A 105 -6.84 1.85 -5.14
C ALA A 105 -7.26 0.69 -6.05
N GLU A 106 -8.17 0.91 -7.01
CA GLU A 106 -8.55 -0.10 -8.01
C GLU A 106 -7.37 -0.41 -8.95
N GLU A 107 -6.62 0.62 -9.36
CA GLU A 107 -5.46 0.43 -10.24
C GLU A 107 -4.31 -0.27 -9.52
N PHE A 108 -3.96 0.17 -8.32
CA PHE A 108 -2.94 -0.51 -7.53
C PHE A 108 -3.34 -1.93 -7.13
N ALA A 109 -4.62 -2.21 -6.94
CA ALA A 109 -5.07 -3.57 -6.67
C ALA A 109 -4.82 -4.53 -7.85
N LYS A 110 -4.80 -4.05 -9.09
CA LYS A 110 -4.41 -4.87 -10.26
C LYS A 110 -2.92 -5.28 -10.18
N ASP A 111 -2.06 -4.36 -9.73
CA ASP A 111 -0.64 -4.65 -9.55
C ASP A 111 -0.42 -5.58 -8.34
N LEU A 112 -1.15 -5.37 -7.23
CA LEU A 112 -1.16 -6.29 -6.09
C LEU A 112 -1.69 -7.68 -6.47
N TYR A 113 -2.68 -7.78 -7.36
CA TYR A 113 -3.19 -9.06 -7.84
C TYR A 113 -2.16 -9.82 -8.69
N LYS A 114 -1.41 -9.14 -9.57
CA LYS A 114 -0.30 -9.76 -10.31
C LYS A 114 0.74 -10.31 -9.32
N LEU A 115 1.10 -9.51 -8.32
CA LEU A 115 2.04 -9.91 -7.28
C LEU A 115 1.51 -11.08 -6.44
N PHE A 116 0.22 -11.06 -6.08
CA PHE A 116 -0.46 -12.15 -5.40
C PHE A 116 -0.38 -13.45 -6.20
N ALA A 117 -0.74 -13.40 -7.48
CA ALA A 117 -0.78 -14.57 -8.36
C ALA A 117 0.60 -15.24 -8.55
N THR A 118 1.68 -14.46 -8.44
CA THR A 118 3.06 -14.97 -8.61
C THR A 118 3.74 -15.36 -7.30
N SER A 119 3.29 -14.82 -6.16
CA SER A 119 4.01 -14.94 -4.88
C SER A 119 3.26 -15.71 -3.80
N VAL A 120 1.94 -15.87 -3.92
CA VAL A 120 1.07 -16.50 -2.92
C VAL A 120 0.41 -17.72 -3.54
N THR A 121 0.80 -18.91 -3.12
CA THR A 121 0.27 -20.18 -3.68
C THR A 121 -1.19 -20.42 -3.27
N HIS A 122 -1.56 -20.02 -2.05
CA HIS A 122 -2.90 -20.16 -1.49
C HIS A 122 -3.10 -19.15 -0.35
N ALA A 123 -4.29 -18.60 -0.25
CA ALA A 123 -4.73 -17.75 0.86
C ALA A 123 -6.20 -18.02 1.19
N ASP A 124 -6.52 -18.01 2.48
CA ASP A 124 -7.88 -18.23 3.01
C ASP A 124 -8.60 -16.93 3.34
N GLY A 125 -7.85 -15.82 3.41
CA GLY A 125 -8.40 -14.50 3.69
C GLY A 125 -7.42 -13.37 3.47
N ILE A 126 -7.97 -12.20 3.15
CA ILE A 126 -7.24 -10.95 3.01
C ILE A 126 -7.70 -10.01 4.12
N VAL A 127 -6.76 -9.38 4.80
CA VAL A 127 -7.01 -8.33 5.80
C VAL A 127 -6.29 -7.05 5.41
N CYS A 128 -6.70 -5.91 5.97
CA CYS A 128 -6.00 -4.64 5.80
C CYS A 128 -5.31 -4.21 7.10
N VAL A 129 -4.34 -3.30 6.99
CA VAL A 129 -3.82 -2.56 8.13
C VAL A 129 -4.91 -1.60 8.62
N PRO A 130 -5.41 -1.74 9.86
CA PRO A 130 -6.48 -0.90 10.35
C PRO A 130 -5.97 0.50 10.69
N MET A 131 -6.76 1.50 10.32
CA MET A 131 -6.52 2.90 10.62
C MET A 131 -7.21 3.31 11.93
N SER A 132 -6.70 4.34 12.62
CA SER A 132 -7.42 4.92 13.74
C SER A 132 -8.66 5.68 13.28
N ARG A 133 -9.72 5.66 14.10
CA ARG A 133 -10.98 6.37 13.81
C ARG A 133 -10.80 7.87 13.57
N LYS A 134 -9.81 8.49 14.23
CA LYS A 134 -9.47 9.90 14.01
C LYS A 134 -8.96 10.12 12.59
N ARG A 135 -7.93 9.37 12.19
CA ARG A 135 -7.35 9.50 10.83
C ARG A 135 -8.33 9.09 9.73
N GLU A 136 -9.17 8.10 9.99
CA GLU A 136 -10.19 7.69 9.03
C GLU A 136 -11.24 8.77 8.82
N ARG A 137 -11.66 9.48 9.88
CA ARG A 137 -12.54 10.65 9.77
C ARG A 137 -11.89 11.82 9.04
N GLU A 138 -10.62 12.10 9.31
CA GLU A 138 -9.85 13.16 8.65
C GLU A 138 -9.65 12.88 7.15
N ARG A 139 -9.33 11.65 6.80
CA ARG A 139 -9.07 11.20 5.42
C ARG A 139 -10.33 10.81 4.66
N GLY A 140 -11.39 10.40 5.36
CA GLY A 140 -12.65 9.93 4.80
C GLY A 140 -12.63 8.45 4.35
N TYR A 141 -11.51 7.74 4.48
CA TYR A 141 -11.35 6.30 4.15
C TYR A 141 -10.03 5.73 4.65
N ASN A 142 -9.97 4.40 4.73
CA ASN A 142 -8.73 3.66 4.92
C ASN A 142 -8.21 3.16 3.57
N GLN A 143 -7.06 3.66 3.10
CA GLN A 143 -6.47 3.26 1.81
C GLN A 143 -6.12 1.77 1.77
N SER A 144 -5.61 1.20 2.87
CA SER A 144 -5.26 -0.22 2.95
C SER A 144 -6.50 -1.10 2.85
N GLU A 145 -7.66 -0.65 3.37
CA GLU A 145 -8.93 -1.34 3.22
C GLU A 145 -9.43 -1.30 1.77
N LEU A 146 -9.35 -0.15 1.10
CA LEU A 146 -9.70 -0.06 -0.32
C LEU A 146 -8.85 -1.02 -1.17
N LEU A 147 -7.54 -1.07 -0.93
CA LEU A 147 -6.64 -2.01 -1.60
C LEU A 147 -7.02 -3.47 -1.33
N ALA A 148 -7.26 -3.83 -0.06
CA ALA A 148 -7.63 -5.19 0.35
C ALA A 148 -8.95 -5.66 -0.25
N ARG A 149 -9.97 -4.81 -0.27
CA ARG A 149 -11.29 -5.12 -0.85
C ARG A 149 -11.22 -5.30 -2.37
N ASN A 150 -10.47 -4.44 -3.06
CA ASN A 150 -10.25 -4.58 -4.51
C ASN A 150 -9.41 -5.84 -4.84
N LEU A 151 -8.37 -6.14 -4.05
CA LEU A 151 -7.60 -7.38 -4.20
C LEU A 151 -8.48 -8.61 -3.95
N SER A 152 -9.36 -8.57 -2.94
CA SER A 152 -10.34 -9.63 -2.68
C SER A 152 -11.27 -9.85 -3.88
N ALA A 153 -11.79 -8.78 -4.47
CA ALA A 153 -12.66 -8.86 -5.64
C ALA A 153 -11.95 -9.44 -6.88
N LEU A 154 -10.65 -9.15 -7.06
CA LEU A 154 -9.85 -9.67 -8.17
C LEU A 154 -9.40 -11.13 -7.98
N SER A 155 -9.03 -11.48 -6.75
CA SER A 155 -8.47 -12.81 -6.43
C SER A 155 -9.53 -13.86 -6.10
N GLY A 156 -10.75 -13.44 -5.74
CA GLY A 156 -11.79 -14.33 -5.20
C GLY A 156 -11.54 -14.75 -3.73
N VAL A 157 -10.43 -14.36 -3.11
CA VAL A 157 -10.14 -14.63 -1.70
C VAL A 157 -10.95 -13.66 -0.83
N PRO A 158 -11.68 -14.12 0.21
CA PRO A 158 -12.55 -13.26 1.00
C PRO A 158 -11.78 -12.20 1.78
N PHE A 159 -12.30 -10.96 1.78
CA PHE A 159 -11.85 -9.92 2.71
C PHE A 159 -12.42 -10.20 4.10
N LEU A 160 -11.54 -10.23 5.10
CA LEU A 160 -11.89 -10.47 6.50
C LEU A 160 -11.76 -9.15 7.28
N ASP A 161 -12.89 -8.58 7.68
CA ASP A 161 -12.94 -7.35 8.48
C ASP A 161 -12.76 -7.66 9.97
N VAL A 162 -11.60 -8.17 10.33
CA VAL A 162 -11.29 -8.66 11.70
C VAL A 162 -10.14 -7.92 12.37
N THR A 163 -9.47 -7.03 11.65
CA THR A 163 -8.35 -6.27 12.19
C THR A 163 -8.83 -4.96 12.82
N VAL A 164 -8.37 -4.67 14.04
CA VAL A 164 -8.78 -3.46 14.75
C VAL A 164 -7.58 -2.69 15.30
N LYS A 165 -7.67 -1.36 15.23
CA LYS A 165 -6.71 -0.46 15.88
C LYS A 165 -7.12 -0.26 17.34
N ARG A 166 -6.32 -0.73 18.30
CA ARG A 166 -6.63 -0.67 19.73
C ARG A 166 -6.17 0.61 20.42
N LYS A 167 -5.06 1.17 19.93
CA LYS A 167 -4.46 2.38 20.52
C LYS A 167 -4.26 3.43 19.43
N GLU A 168 -4.56 4.67 19.73
CA GLU A 168 -4.07 5.81 18.96
C GLU A 168 -2.54 5.83 19.06
N THR A 169 -1.89 5.99 17.94
CA THR A 169 -0.43 6.07 17.86
C THR A 169 -0.03 7.35 17.16
N GLU A 170 1.05 7.97 17.62
CA GLU A 170 1.60 9.14 16.94
C GLU A 170 1.96 8.86 15.48
N SER A 171 2.21 9.92 14.72
CA SER A 171 2.71 9.80 13.35
C SER A 171 3.97 8.93 13.30
N GLN A 172 4.06 8.08 12.27
CA GLN A 172 5.20 7.19 12.05
C GLN A 172 6.26 7.82 11.12
N VAL A 173 5.99 9.03 10.61
CA VAL A 173 6.91 9.76 9.73
C VAL A 173 8.18 10.09 10.53
N GLY A 174 9.35 9.88 9.92
CA GLY A 174 10.65 10.16 10.54
C GLY A 174 11.14 9.17 11.61
N LYS A 175 10.28 8.29 12.16
CA LYS A 175 10.66 7.34 13.21
C LYS A 175 11.43 6.14 12.65
N ASP A 176 12.46 5.70 13.39
CA ASP A 176 13.19 4.48 13.07
C ASP A 176 12.40 3.20 13.40
N TYR A 177 12.99 2.02 13.18
CA TYR A 177 12.31 0.74 13.45
C TYR A 177 12.01 0.54 14.95
N LYS A 178 12.97 0.82 15.83
CA LYS A 178 12.81 0.57 17.29
C LYS A 178 11.74 1.47 17.87
N GLU A 179 11.74 2.75 17.46
CA GLU A 179 10.75 3.74 17.85
C GLU A 179 9.36 3.37 17.31
N ARG A 180 9.27 2.95 16.05
CA ARG A 180 8.01 2.50 15.45
C ARG A 180 7.47 1.27 16.14
N ARG A 181 8.33 0.28 16.46
CA ARG A 181 7.93 -0.93 17.17
C ARG A 181 7.40 -0.60 18.57
N LYS A 182 8.12 0.21 19.35
CA LYS A 182 7.67 0.64 20.68
C LYS A 182 6.34 1.41 20.63
N ASN A 183 6.17 2.28 19.64
CA ASN A 183 4.95 3.08 19.47
C ASN A 183 3.75 2.23 19.02
N LEU A 184 3.97 1.18 18.23
CA LEU A 184 2.93 0.32 17.69
C LEU A 184 2.66 -0.94 18.51
N ASP A 185 3.48 -1.26 19.51
CA ASP A 185 3.33 -2.48 20.31
C ASP A 185 1.94 -2.55 20.99
N GLY A 186 1.25 -3.68 20.77
CA GLY A 186 -0.12 -3.89 21.24
C GLY A 186 -1.17 -2.95 20.61
N SER A 187 -0.83 -2.22 19.53
CA SER A 187 -1.76 -1.28 18.89
C SER A 187 -2.77 -1.95 17.96
N PHE A 188 -2.54 -3.19 17.57
CA PHE A 188 -3.46 -3.97 16.74
C PHE A 188 -4.11 -5.11 17.52
N GLY A 189 -5.30 -5.49 17.11
CA GLY A 189 -6.02 -6.63 17.64
C GLY A 189 -6.80 -7.36 16.56
N ILE A 190 -7.23 -8.58 16.88
CA ILE A 190 -8.11 -9.38 16.04
C ILE A 190 -9.43 -9.51 16.79
N SER A 191 -10.53 -9.05 16.17
CA SER A 191 -11.88 -9.04 16.75
C SER A 191 -12.53 -10.42 16.72
N ASP A 192 -12.29 -11.20 15.66
CA ASP A 192 -12.74 -12.58 15.53
C ASP A 192 -11.53 -13.50 15.26
N LYS A 193 -11.07 -14.17 16.33
CA LYS A 193 -9.95 -15.13 16.23
C LYS A 193 -10.33 -16.39 15.45
N LYS A 194 -11.61 -16.80 15.44
CA LYS A 194 -12.04 -18.00 14.72
C LYS A 194 -11.93 -17.80 13.21
N ALA A 195 -12.14 -16.58 12.74
CA ALA A 195 -12.04 -16.24 11.33
C ALA A 195 -10.62 -16.36 10.77
N VAL A 196 -9.57 -16.37 11.61
CA VAL A 196 -8.17 -16.43 11.18
C VAL A 196 -7.43 -17.69 11.64
N ARG A 197 -8.00 -18.47 12.58
CA ARG A 197 -7.33 -19.65 13.13
C ARG A 197 -7.10 -20.71 12.05
N ASP A 198 -5.88 -21.24 12.04
CA ASP A 198 -5.37 -22.27 11.11
C ASP A 198 -5.44 -21.84 9.63
N LYS A 199 -5.55 -20.53 9.37
CA LYS A 199 -5.65 -19.96 8.03
C LYS A 199 -4.38 -19.27 7.56
N ARG A 200 -4.22 -19.23 6.24
CA ARG A 200 -3.20 -18.45 5.52
C ARG A 200 -3.77 -17.08 5.20
N ILE A 201 -3.24 -16.05 5.83
CA ILE A 201 -3.78 -14.69 5.77
C ILE A 201 -2.82 -13.78 4.99
N VAL A 202 -3.39 -12.99 4.08
CA VAL A 202 -2.68 -11.93 3.36
C VAL A 202 -3.01 -10.58 4.01
N ILE A 203 -2.00 -9.84 4.43
CA ILE A 203 -2.11 -8.43 4.82
C ILE A 203 -1.88 -7.59 3.57
N ALA A 204 -2.85 -6.77 3.17
CA ALA A 204 -2.69 -5.79 2.12
C ALA A 204 -2.47 -4.39 2.73
N ASP A 205 -1.44 -3.66 2.24
CA ASP A 205 -1.11 -2.31 2.68
C ASP A 205 -0.56 -1.48 1.52
N ASP A 206 -0.42 -0.18 1.71
CA ASP A 206 0.05 0.72 0.65
C ASP A 206 1.59 0.79 0.59
N VAL A 207 2.29 1.05 1.70
CA VAL A 207 3.75 1.24 1.70
C VAL A 207 4.44 0.51 2.83
N SER A 208 5.41 -0.31 2.48
CA SER A 208 6.36 -0.90 3.43
C SER A 208 7.61 -0.03 3.57
N THR A 209 7.74 0.71 4.67
CA THR A 209 8.96 1.49 4.97
C THR A 209 10.00 0.64 5.71
N THR A 210 9.73 0.35 6.97
CA THR A 210 10.55 -0.53 7.83
C THR A 210 9.94 -1.92 7.99
N GLY A 211 8.72 -2.13 7.49
CA GLY A 211 7.94 -3.35 7.69
C GLY A 211 7.34 -3.50 9.10
N THR A 212 7.56 -2.53 10.00
CA THR A 212 7.15 -2.62 11.41
C THR A 212 5.63 -2.74 11.57
N THR A 213 4.86 -2.00 10.81
CA THR A 213 3.38 -2.01 10.88
C THR A 213 2.84 -3.39 10.54
N SER A 214 3.28 -3.94 9.42
CA SER A 214 2.87 -5.27 8.95
C SER A 214 3.36 -6.37 9.89
N ASP A 215 4.57 -6.23 10.46
CA ASP A 215 5.14 -7.18 11.43
C ASP A 215 4.30 -7.26 12.72
N ILE A 216 3.90 -6.12 13.28
CA ILE A 216 3.08 -6.09 14.50
C ILE A 216 1.66 -6.61 14.24
N LEU A 217 1.08 -6.32 13.08
CA LEU A 217 -0.21 -6.90 12.69
C LEU A 217 -0.09 -8.42 12.47
N ALA A 218 0.99 -8.87 11.83
CA ALA A 218 1.29 -10.29 11.66
C ALA A 218 1.45 -11.00 13.02
N ALA A 219 2.12 -10.37 13.99
CA ALA A 219 2.21 -10.90 15.36
C ALA A 219 0.82 -11.07 16.01
N ALA A 220 -0.08 -10.11 15.81
CA ALA A 220 -1.45 -10.21 16.31
C ALA A 220 -2.25 -11.34 15.64
N LEU A 221 -2.06 -11.53 14.32
CA LEU A 221 -2.68 -12.64 13.56
C LEU A 221 -2.13 -13.99 14.00
N LYS A 222 -0.81 -14.14 14.15
CA LYS A 222 -0.17 -15.37 14.65
C LYS A 222 -0.63 -15.68 16.09
N ALA A 223 -0.71 -14.68 16.96
CA ALA A 223 -1.25 -14.84 18.32
C ALA A 223 -2.76 -15.20 18.34
N ALA A 224 -3.49 -14.88 17.28
CA ALA A 224 -4.88 -15.33 17.08
C ALA A 224 -5.00 -16.72 16.45
N GLY A 225 -3.87 -17.36 16.09
CA GLY A 225 -3.80 -18.71 15.56
C GLY A 225 -3.67 -18.81 14.02
N ALA A 226 -3.34 -17.73 13.31
CA ALA A 226 -3.09 -17.80 11.87
C ALA A 226 -1.90 -18.74 11.57
N ALA A 227 -2.07 -19.65 10.61
CA ALA A 227 -1.05 -20.61 10.21
C ALA A 227 0.12 -19.92 9.48
N GLU A 228 -0.21 -19.09 8.48
CA GLU A 228 0.77 -18.32 7.70
C GLU A 228 0.27 -16.89 7.52
N VAL A 229 1.20 -15.94 7.44
CA VAL A 229 0.92 -14.53 7.20
C VAL A 229 1.82 -14.01 6.09
N PHE A 230 1.22 -13.64 4.97
CA PHE A 230 1.85 -12.97 3.85
C PHE A 230 1.58 -11.47 3.91
N VAL A 231 2.52 -10.66 3.46
CA VAL A 231 2.34 -9.20 3.36
C VAL A 231 2.50 -8.78 1.91
N LEU A 232 1.49 -8.11 1.37
CA LEU A 232 1.54 -7.51 0.05
C LEU A 232 1.37 -6.00 0.17
N THR A 233 2.31 -5.24 -0.41
CA THR A 233 2.25 -3.78 -0.42
C THR A 233 2.41 -3.24 -1.84
N VAL A 234 1.82 -2.08 -2.10
CA VAL A 234 2.00 -1.42 -3.40
C VAL A 234 3.46 -1.04 -3.60
N ALA A 235 4.11 -0.48 -2.58
CA ALA A 235 5.50 -0.08 -2.70
C ALA A 235 6.33 -0.35 -1.43
N SER A 236 7.66 -0.47 -1.61
CA SER A 236 8.61 -0.51 -0.51
C SER A 236 9.66 0.58 -0.61
N VAL A 237 10.05 1.15 0.53
CA VAL A 237 11.14 2.13 0.61
C VAL A 237 12.48 1.41 0.63
N VAL A 238 13.33 1.71 -0.34
CA VAL A 238 14.72 1.27 -0.42
C VAL A 238 15.60 2.29 0.30
N LYS A 239 16.33 1.87 1.32
CA LYS A 239 17.35 2.74 1.92
C LYS A 239 18.55 2.81 0.95
N ARG A 240 18.67 3.89 0.19
CA ARG A 240 19.90 4.20 -0.55
C ARG A 240 20.97 4.49 0.50
N LYS A 241 22.13 3.81 0.43
CA LYS A 241 23.31 4.20 1.24
C LYS A 241 23.74 5.59 0.76
N PRO A 242 24.08 6.54 1.66
CA PRO A 242 24.68 7.78 1.24
C PRO A 242 26.03 7.44 0.58
N GLY A 243 26.18 7.71 -0.74
CA GLY A 243 27.42 7.45 -1.50
C GLY A 243 27.26 7.22 -3.00
N PHE A 244 26.04 7.06 -3.53
CA PHE A 244 25.78 7.07 -4.97
C PHE A 244 24.74 8.15 -5.27
N ALA A 245 25.12 9.41 -5.12
CA ALA A 245 24.37 10.50 -5.71
C ALA A 245 24.71 10.52 -7.21
N ASN A 246 23.73 10.26 -8.06
CA ASN A 246 23.80 10.73 -9.43
C ASN A 246 23.76 12.26 -9.35
N GLU A 247 24.84 12.92 -9.80
CA GLU A 247 24.86 14.35 -10.04
C GLU A 247 23.76 14.66 -11.06
N GLY A 248 22.64 15.22 -10.62
CA GLY A 248 21.58 15.64 -11.54
C GLY A 248 20.15 15.69 -11.03
N GLU A 249 19.86 15.55 -9.75
CA GLU A 249 18.48 15.75 -9.26
C GLU A 249 18.42 16.78 -8.14
N ASN A 250 17.80 17.93 -8.47
CA ASN A 250 17.48 19.02 -7.57
C ASN A 250 16.73 18.51 -6.33
N GLU A 251 17.22 18.91 -5.17
CA GLU A 251 16.53 18.81 -3.89
C GLU A 251 15.17 19.50 -3.99
N THR A 252 14.09 18.72 -3.90
CA THR A 252 12.78 19.28 -3.61
C THR A 252 12.72 19.55 -2.11
N PRO A 253 12.41 20.77 -1.67
CA PRO A 253 12.32 21.08 -0.26
C PRO A 253 11.16 20.33 0.38
N ASP A 254 11.44 19.82 1.55
CA ASP A 254 10.52 19.19 2.50
C ASP A 254 9.39 20.18 2.83
N SER A 255 8.22 20.00 2.24
CA SER A 255 7.05 20.80 2.56
C SER A 255 6.32 20.20 3.76
N ALA A 256 6.91 20.39 4.93
CA ALA A 256 6.20 20.32 6.19
C ALA A 256 5.86 21.74 6.63
N ASP A 257 4.57 21.96 6.94
CA ASP A 257 4.03 23.05 7.73
C ASP A 257 4.17 24.50 7.20
N VAL A 258 3.25 24.90 6.32
CA VAL A 258 2.85 26.30 6.19
C VAL A 258 1.48 26.43 6.83
N GLU A 259 1.45 26.91 8.07
CA GLU A 259 0.25 27.47 8.67
C GLU A 259 -0.10 28.80 7.97
N PRO A 260 -1.37 29.12 7.70
CA PRO A 260 -1.74 30.40 7.15
C PRO A 260 -1.63 31.48 8.26
N GLU A 261 -0.72 32.43 8.09
CA GLU A 261 -0.72 33.66 8.88
C GLU A 261 -2.04 34.41 8.71
N ASN A 262 -2.73 34.61 9.81
CA ASN A 262 -3.85 35.53 9.93
C ASN A 262 -3.36 36.96 9.72
N SER A 263 -3.68 37.57 8.58
CA SER A 263 -3.57 39.02 8.41
C SER A 263 -4.75 39.69 9.07
N GLU A 264 -4.56 40.17 10.29
CA GLU A 264 -5.41 41.19 10.86
C GLU A 264 -5.27 42.48 10.04
N MET A 265 -6.34 42.89 9.39
CA MET A 265 -6.46 44.24 8.87
C MET A 265 -6.92 45.16 10.00
N VAL A 266 -6.03 46.07 10.39
CA VAL A 266 -6.34 47.27 11.17
C VAL A 266 -6.44 48.46 10.20
N GLY A 267 -7.50 49.21 10.31
CA GLY A 267 -7.66 50.51 9.67
C GLY A 267 -9.00 50.71 8.99
#